data_3945a23bc024017ae7c37926e0108e2a
#
_entry.id   3945a23bc024017ae7c37926e0108e2a
#
_cell.length_a   1.000
_cell.length_b   1.000
_cell.length_c   1.000
_cell.angle_alpha   90.00
_cell.angle_beta   90.00
_cell.angle_gamma   90.00
#
_symmetry.space_group_name_H-M   'P 1'
#
loop_
_entity.id
_entity.type
_entity.pdbx_description
1 polymer ?
#
loop_
_entity_poly.entity_id
_entity_poly.type
_entity_poly.pdbx_seq_one_letter_code
_entity_poly.pdbx_strand_id
1 'polypeptide(L)'
;MRELTGPDAVALAQAQAARATPLVLLDVREPWEVAVAAIDVPGAAVRFIPMREVPSRLAELDPAQPVVCFCHHGARSAQVVAFLERAGFASAYNLAGGIDAWSRDVDPGVARY
;
A
#
# COMPACT_ATOMS: atom_id res chain seq x y z
N MET A 1 -4.71 -1.61 14.63
CA MET A 1 -4.25 -1.43 13.23
C MET A 1 -5.19 -0.50 12.50
N ARG A 2 -4.63 0.48 11.77
CA ARG A 2 -5.42 1.42 10.99
C ARG A 2 -5.62 0.89 9.58
N GLU A 3 -6.88 0.90 9.14
CA GLU A 3 -7.22 0.51 7.78
C GLU A 3 -7.82 1.68 7.01
N LEU A 4 -7.60 1.70 5.70
CA LEU A 4 -8.24 2.63 4.79
C LEU A 4 -8.97 1.85 3.71
N THR A 5 -10.15 2.31 3.32
CA THR A 5 -10.81 1.82 2.11
C THR A 5 -10.06 2.33 0.88
N GLY A 6 -10.36 1.78 -0.30
CA GLY A 6 -9.82 2.28 -1.56
C GLY A 6 -10.10 3.77 -1.76
N PRO A 7 -11.36 4.22 -1.64
CA PRO A 7 -11.69 5.65 -1.76
C PRO A 7 -10.95 6.53 -0.75
N ASP A 8 -10.79 6.07 0.49
CA ASP A 8 -10.02 6.81 1.51
C ASP A 8 -8.56 6.94 1.14
N ALA A 9 -7.97 5.89 0.57
CA ALA A 9 -6.58 5.91 0.12
C ALA A 9 -6.40 6.90 -1.05
N VAL A 10 -7.35 6.97 -1.98
CA VAL A 10 -7.34 7.96 -3.06
C VAL A 10 -7.39 9.38 -2.50
N ALA A 11 -8.29 9.62 -1.53
CA ALA A 11 -8.41 10.93 -0.90
C ALA A 11 -7.11 11.32 -0.17
N LEU A 12 -6.49 10.38 0.53
CA LEU A 12 -5.22 10.62 1.22
C LEU A 12 -4.09 10.93 0.21
N ALA A 13 -4.03 10.19 -0.90
CA ALA A 13 -3.05 10.45 -1.95
C ALA A 13 -3.18 11.87 -2.50
N GLN A 14 -4.41 12.32 -2.75
CA GLN A 14 -4.68 13.67 -3.22
C GLN A 14 -4.28 14.73 -2.19
N ALA A 15 -4.59 14.50 -0.92
CA ALA A 15 -4.24 15.42 0.15
C ALA A 15 -2.72 15.53 0.35
N GLN A 16 -1.98 14.46 0.09
CA GLN A 16 -0.53 14.43 0.23
C GLN A 16 0.22 14.86 -1.03
N ALA A 17 -0.45 14.92 -2.18
CA ALA A 17 0.20 15.16 -3.47
C ALA A 17 0.94 16.51 -3.53
N ALA A 18 0.45 17.52 -2.80
CA ALA A 18 1.05 18.85 -2.76
C ALA A 18 2.23 18.94 -1.77
N ARG A 19 2.51 17.88 -1.02
CA ARG A 19 3.57 17.86 -0.01
C ARG A 19 4.86 17.29 -0.58
N ALA A 20 5.99 17.60 0.08
CA ALA A 20 7.29 17.08 -0.32
C ALA A 20 7.40 15.55 -0.18
N THR A 21 6.57 14.96 0.70
CA THR A 21 6.55 13.52 0.95
C THR A 21 5.19 12.95 0.56
N PRO A 22 5.02 12.51 -0.70
CA PRO A 22 3.74 11.94 -1.14
C PRO A 22 3.44 10.62 -0.43
N LEU A 23 2.17 10.21 -0.50
CA LEU A 23 1.75 8.89 -0.01
C LEU A 23 2.49 7.80 -0.76
N VAL A 24 2.98 6.80 -0.03
CA VAL A 24 3.52 5.57 -0.62
C VAL A 24 2.45 4.49 -0.59
N LEU A 25 2.18 3.88 -1.73
CA LEU A 25 1.44 2.62 -1.82
C LEU A 25 2.45 1.50 -1.89
N LEU A 26 2.53 0.69 -0.84
CA LEU A 26 3.49 -0.40 -0.75
C LEU A 26 2.81 -1.72 -1.10
N ASP A 27 3.19 -2.25 -2.27
CA ASP A 27 2.74 -3.54 -2.75
C ASP A 27 3.65 -4.63 -2.16
N VAL A 28 3.08 -5.51 -1.34
CA VAL A 28 3.85 -6.55 -0.66
C VAL A 28 3.56 -7.95 -1.20
N ARG A 29 2.97 -8.02 -2.40
CA ARG A 29 2.64 -9.26 -3.08
C ARG A 29 3.87 -9.92 -3.72
N GLU A 30 3.66 -11.03 -4.40
CA GLU A 30 4.71 -11.71 -5.16
C GLU A 30 4.83 -11.13 -6.59
N PRO A 31 5.98 -11.28 -7.26
CA PRO A 31 6.18 -10.72 -8.60
C PRO A 31 5.13 -11.16 -9.63
N TRP A 32 4.69 -12.43 -9.58
CA TRP A 32 3.70 -12.91 -10.54
C TRP A 32 2.34 -12.21 -10.35
N GLU A 33 2.01 -11.83 -9.11
CA GLU A 33 0.77 -11.10 -8.83
C GLU A 33 0.83 -9.68 -9.41
N VAL A 34 1.95 -9.01 -9.27
CA VAL A 34 2.16 -7.67 -9.84
C VAL A 34 2.04 -7.69 -11.36
N ALA A 35 2.51 -8.76 -12.00
CA ALA A 35 2.39 -8.93 -13.44
C ALA A 35 0.93 -9.12 -13.89
N VAL A 36 0.07 -9.69 -13.04
CA VAL A 36 -1.35 -9.91 -13.35
C VAL A 36 -2.16 -8.63 -13.18
N ALA A 37 -1.92 -7.89 -12.09
CA ALA A 37 -2.70 -6.70 -11.77
C ALA A 37 -1.86 -5.75 -10.91
N ALA A 38 -1.97 -4.45 -11.16
CA ALA A 38 -1.25 -3.43 -10.42
C ALA A 38 -2.16 -2.23 -10.16
N ILE A 39 -1.85 -1.48 -9.10
CA ILE A 39 -2.54 -0.23 -8.75
C ILE A 39 -1.69 0.94 -9.19
N ASP A 40 -2.35 1.96 -9.76
CA ASP A 40 -1.73 3.26 -10.03
C ASP A 40 -2.69 4.33 -9.54
N VAL A 41 -2.17 5.28 -8.75
CA VAL A 41 -2.97 6.36 -8.17
C VAL A 41 -2.23 7.69 -8.35
N PRO A 42 -2.87 8.66 -9.03
CA PRO A 42 -2.26 9.99 -9.14
C PRO A 42 -1.96 10.59 -7.77
N GLY A 43 -0.76 11.12 -7.61
CA GLY A 43 -0.31 11.74 -6.37
C GLY A 43 0.32 10.78 -5.37
N ALA A 44 0.33 9.48 -5.65
CA ALA A 44 1.00 8.49 -4.80
C ALA A 44 2.21 7.89 -5.51
N ALA A 45 3.20 7.47 -4.73
CA ALA A 45 4.34 6.70 -5.23
C ALA A 45 4.07 5.22 -4.95
N VAL A 46 4.01 4.40 -6.00
CA VAL A 46 3.83 2.96 -5.84
C VAL A 46 5.20 2.30 -5.75
N ARG A 47 5.40 1.50 -4.70
CA ARG A 47 6.61 0.72 -4.50
C ARG A 47 6.27 -0.74 -4.35
N PHE A 48 7.11 -1.60 -4.89
CA PHE A 48 6.96 -3.03 -4.76
C PHE A 48 8.11 -3.62 -3.95
N ILE A 49 7.77 -4.18 -2.78
CA ILE A 49 8.70 -4.93 -1.94
C ILE A 49 7.94 -6.15 -1.45
N PRO A 50 8.28 -7.37 -1.91
CA PRO A 50 7.60 -8.59 -1.42
C PRO A 50 7.67 -8.67 0.11
N MET A 51 6.61 -9.16 0.73
CA MET A 51 6.46 -9.16 2.18
C MET A 51 7.70 -9.68 2.92
N ARG A 52 8.28 -10.80 2.45
CA ARG A 52 9.45 -11.41 3.11
C ARG A 52 10.72 -10.56 3.01
N GLU A 53 10.78 -9.62 2.07
CA GLU A 53 11.96 -8.76 1.87
C GLU A 53 11.86 -7.44 2.62
N VAL A 54 10.69 -7.09 3.16
CA VAL A 54 10.49 -5.81 3.83
C VAL A 54 11.49 -5.58 4.96
N PRO A 55 11.75 -6.56 5.86
CA PRO A 55 12.71 -6.32 6.94
C PRO A 55 14.12 -5.98 6.45
N SER A 56 14.62 -6.65 5.42
CA SER A 56 15.96 -6.41 4.89
C SER A 56 16.05 -5.14 4.03
N ARG A 57 14.91 -4.62 3.57
CA ARG A 57 14.83 -3.46 2.69
C ARG A 57 14.17 -2.26 3.35
N LEU A 58 14.07 -2.28 4.68
CA LEU A 58 13.37 -1.24 5.44
C LEU A 58 13.96 0.16 5.20
N ALA A 59 15.27 0.26 4.93
CA ALA A 59 15.93 1.52 4.65
C ALA A 59 15.46 2.20 3.36
N GLU A 60 14.75 1.49 2.49
CA GLU A 60 14.15 2.07 1.28
C GLU A 60 12.88 2.88 1.58
N LEU A 61 12.37 2.80 2.81
CA LEU A 61 11.16 3.48 3.24
C LEU A 61 11.50 4.55 4.27
N ASP A 62 10.75 5.66 4.26
CA ASP A 62 10.91 6.75 5.21
C ASP A 62 9.85 6.62 6.31
N PRO A 63 10.24 6.44 7.59
CA PRO A 63 9.27 6.30 8.68
C PRO A 63 8.36 7.51 8.89
N ALA A 64 8.76 8.70 8.41
CA ALA A 64 7.95 9.91 8.49
C ALA A 64 6.93 10.02 7.37
N GLN A 65 7.06 9.22 6.32
CA GLN A 65 6.20 9.27 5.14
C GLN A 65 4.98 8.36 5.35
N PRO A 66 3.76 8.81 5.04
CA PRO A 66 2.58 7.94 5.14
C PRO A 66 2.67 6.81 4.12
N VAL A 67 2.33 5.60 4.55
CA VAL A 67 2.38 4.40 3.72
C VAL A 67 1.08 3.60 3.87
N VAL A 68 0.52 3.20 2.74
CA VAL A 68 -0.61 2.28 2.68
C VAL A 68 -0.08 0.98 2.07
N CYS A 69 -0.11 -0.10 2.85
CA CYS A 69 0.33 -1.41 2.40
C CYS A 69 -0.86 -2.18 1.82
N PHE A 70 -0.62 -2.92 0.76
CA PHE A 70 -1.67 -3.77 0.19
C PHE A 70 -1.12 -5.09 -0.31
N CYS A 71 -2.00 -6.09 -0.32
CA CYS A 71 -1.78 -7.41 -0.92
C CYS A 71 -3.05 -7.80 -1.68
N HIS A 72 -3.32 -9.10 -1.86
CA HIS A 72 -4.50 -9.53 -2.60
C HIS A 72 -5.79 -9.18 -1.84
N HIS A 73 -5.91 -9.61 -0.56
CA HIS A 73 -7.13 -9.40 0.24
C HIS A 73 -6.89 -8.67 1.57
N GLY A 74 -5.65 -8.40 1.95
CA GLY A 74 -5.33 -7.64 3.16
C GLY A 74 -4.60 -8.39 4.27
N ALA A 75 -4.45 -9.72 4.21
CA ALA A 75 -3.85 -10.50 5.30
C ALA A 75 -2.33 -10.34 5.39
N ARG A 76 -1.63 -10.47 4.27
CA ARG A 76 -0.16 -10.31 4.23
C ARG A 76 0.23 -8.86 4.56
N SER A 77 -0.49 -7.91 3.98
CA SER A 77 -0.20 -6.49 4.21
C SER A 77 -0.48 -6.08 5.65
N ALA A 78 -1.45 -6.69 6.33
CA ALA A 78 -1.69 -6.45 7.74
C ALA A 78 -0.45 -6.82 8.60
N GLN A 79 0.22 -7.91 8.28
CA GLN A 79 1.45 -8.31 8.96
C GLN A 79 2.58 -7.30 8.71
N VAL A 80 2.68 -6.77 7.49
CA VAL A 80 3.68 -5.75 7.15
C VAL A 80 3.40 -4.46 7.92
N VAL A 81 2.14 -4.02 8.00
CA VAL A 81 1.78 -2.83 8.78
C VAL A 81 2.18 -2.99 10.24
N ALA A 82 1.89 -4.15 10.84
CA ALA A 82 2.28 -4.40 12.22
C ALA A 82 3.81 -4.33 12.41
N PHE A 83 4.57 -4.84 11.46
CA PHE A 83 6.03 -4.75 11.49
C PHE A 83 6.49 -3.28 11.37
N LEU A 84 5.93 -2.52 10.43
CA LEU A 84 6.29 -1.11 10.24
C LEU A 84 5.96 -0.27 11.49
N GLU A 85 4.83 -0.52 12.12
CA GLU A 85 4.47 0.17 13.36
C GLU A 85 5.51 -0.08 14.46
N ARG A 86 5.95 -1.33 14.62
CA ARG A 86 7.02 -1.67 15.59
C ARG A 86 8.35 -1.04 15.21
N ALA A 87 8.58 -0.80 13.92
CA ALA A 87 9.80 -0.17 13.42
C ALA A 87 9.77 1.37 13.51
N GLY A 88 8.70 1.95 14.05
CA GLY A 88 8.61 3.40 14.27
C GLY A 88 7.90 4.19 13.17
N PHE A 89 7.19 3.53 12.26
CA PHE A 89 6.39 4.22 11.24
C PHE A 89 5.15 4.84 11.88
N ALA A 90 5.04 6.17 11.79
CA ALA A 90 3.97 6.90 12.45
C ALA A 90 2.63 6.80 11.73
N SER A 91 2.64 6.59 10.41
CA SER A 91 1.45 6.64 9.56
C SER A 91 1.43 5.46 8.60
N ALA A 92 1.26 4.25 9.13
CA ALA A 92 1.13 3.02 8.35
C ALA A 92 -0.33 2.55 8.39
N TYR A 93 -0.85 2.19 7.21
CA TYR A 93 -2.24 1.77 7.04
C TYR A 93 -2.29 0.49 6.20
N ASN A 94 -3.32 -0.32 6.46
CA ASN A 94 -3.63 -1.47 5.61
C ASN A 94 -4.78 -1.12 4.67
N LEU A 95 -4.63 -1.41 3.39
CA LEU A 95 -5.72 -1.23 2.42
C LEU A 95 -6.77 -2.32 2.65
N ALA A 96 -7.95 -1.92 3.10
CA ALA A 96 -9.03 -2.84 3.43
C ALA A 96 -9.45 -3.64 2.19
N GLY A 97 -9.43 -4.96 2.30
CA GLY A 97 -9.78 -5.86 1.21
C GLY A 97 -8.74 -5.96 0.08
N GLY A 98 -7.60 -5.27 0.20
CA GLY A 98 -6.49 -5.35 -0.74
C GLY A 98 -6.83 -4.90 -2.16
N ILE A 99 -6.05 -5.37 -3.14
CA ILE A 99 -6.27 -5.03 -4.54
C ILE A 99 -7.59 -5.59 -5.06
N ASP A 100 -8.12 -6.66 -4.47
CA ASP A 100 -9.42 -7.21 -4.86
C ASP A 100 -10.54 -6.20 -4.61
N ALA A 101 -10.58 -5.59 -3.42
CA ALA A 101 -11.54 -4.55 -3.10
C ALA A 101 -11.29 -3.28 -3.93
N TRP A 102 -10.04 -2.96 -4.21
CA TRP A 102 -9.69 -1.84 -5.07
C TRP A 102 -10.31 -1.97 -6.46
N SER A 103 -10.17 -3.16 -7.06
CA SER A 103 -10.76 -3.46 -8.36
C SER A 103 -12.27 -3.30 -8.36
N ARG A 104 -12.92 -3.73 -7.27
CA ARG A 104 -14.38 -3.64 -7.12
C ARG A 104 -14.85 -2.20 -6.91
N ASP A 105 -14.13 -1.44 -6.05
CA ASP A 105 -14.66 -0.19 -5.47
C ASP A 105 -14.04 1.08 -6.09
N VAL A 106 -12.85 0.99 -6.69
CA VAL A 106 -12.12 2.17 -7.19
C VAL A 106 -11.91 2.07 -8.69
N ASP A 107 -11.30 1.00 -9.19
CA ASP A 107 -10.90 0.88 -10.58
C ASP A 107 -11.24 -0.49 -11.15
N PRO A 108 -12.41 -0.63 -11.79
CA PRO A 108 -12.81 -1.92 -12.40
C PRO A 108 -11.89 -2.37 -13.53
N GLY A 109 -11.03 -1.50 -14.05
CA GLY A 109 -10.02 -1.85 -15.05
C GLY A 109 -8.87 -2.68 -14.49
N VAL A 110 -8.69 -2.71 -13.17
CA VAL A 110 -7.70 -3.57 -12.52
C VAL A 110 -8.21 -5.00 -12.50
N ALA A 111 -7.42 -5.93 -13.03
CA ALA A 111 -7.84 -7.34 -13.12
C ALA A 111 -8.02 -7.94 -11.71
N ARG A 112 -9.04 -8.78 -11.59
CA ARG A 112 -9.27 -9.60 -10.38
C ARG A 112 -8.70 -10.99 -10.64
N TYR A 113 -8.05 -11.55 -9.60
CA TYR A 113 -7.40 -12.87 -9.76
C TYR A 113 -7.55 -13.75 -8.52
#